data_b4044e73fb96c4e733c2398613392bc4
#
_entry.id   b4044e73fb96c4e733c2398613392bc4
#
_cell.length_a   1.000
_cell.length_b   1.000
_cell.length_c   1.000
_cell.angle_alpha   90.00
_cell.angle_beta   90.00
_cell.angle_gamma   90.00
#
_symmetry.space_group_name_H-M   'P 1'
#
loop_
_entity.id
_entity.type
_entity.pdbx_description
1 polymer ?
#
loop_
_entity_poly.entity_id
_entity_poly.type
_entity_poly.pdbx_seq_one_letter_code
_entity_poly.pdbx_strand_id
1 'polypeptide(L)'
;MYRPCLFAAAPRFTVPKLRLQQKLIALPVGNSAKLDCSADGYPRPWVAWYKNGKPFTERRGSSLYLDWKYVLALKDVVPSDTGTYSCNVSNYLGWINHSYYVDVHGKVFI
;
A
#
# COMPACT_ATOMS: atom_id res chain seq x y z
N MET A 1 -14.23 2.75 -35.02
CA MET A 1 -14.33 1.28 -34.91
C MET A 1 -13.99 0.83 -33.51
N TYR A 2 -14.84 0.04 -32.94
CA TYR A 2 -14.57 -0.53 -31.64
C TYR A 2 -13.43 -1.53 -31.72
N ARG A 3 -12.50 -1.41 -30.81
CA ARG A 3 -11.38 -2.33 -30.70
C ARG A 3 -11.54 -3.13 -29.42
N PRO A 4 -11.58 -4.44 -29.50
CA PRO A 4 -11.59 -5.20 -28.26
C PRO A 4 -10.32 -4.90 -27.47
N CYS A 5 -10.37 -5.17 -26.19
CA CYS A 5 -9.29 -4.86 -25.27
C CYS A 5 -8.13 -5.84 -25.51
N LEU A 6 -7.42 -5.65 -26.63
CA LEU A 6 -6.30 -6.52 -26.98
C LEU A 6 -5.14 -6.39 -26.00
N PHE A 7 -5.12 -5.29 -25.26
CA PHE A 7 -4.06 -5.02 -24.31
C PHE A 7 -4.50 -5.18 -22.87
N ALA A 8 -5.65 -5.84 -22.68
CA ALA A 8 -6.12 -6.10 -21.33
C ALA A 8 -5.09 -6.96 -20.59
N ALA A 9 -4.78 -6.59 -19.38
CA ALA A 9 -3.76 -7.25 -18.59
C ALA A 9 -4.14 -7.26 -17.12
N ALA A 10 -3.95 -8.41 -16.49
CA ALA A 10 -4.12 -8.51 -15.04
C ALA A 10 -3.08 -7.63 -14.34
N PRO A 11 -3.34 -7.23 -13.10
CA PRO A 11 -2.39 -6.40 -12.37
C PRO A 11 -1.05 -7.08 -12.14
N ARG A 12 0.01 -6.29 -12.17
CA ARG A 12 1.33 -6.75 -11.76
C ARG A 12 2.06 -5.59 -11.10
N PHE A 13 2.85 -5.88 -10.09
CA PHE A 13 3.61 -4.84 -9.41
C PHE A 13 4.71 -4.30 -10.28
N THR A 14 4.89 -2.98 -10.23
CA THR A 14 6.00 -2.29 -10.90
C THR A 14 7.07 -1.86 -9.90
N VAL A 15 6.82 -2.08 -8.61
CA VAL A 15 7.79 -1.78 -7.55
C VAL A 15 9.02 -2.66 -7.74
N PRO A 16 10.23 -2.11 -7.59
CA PRO A 16 11.43 -2.93 -7.69
C PRO A 16 11.40 -4.13 -6.76
N LYS A 17 11.88 -5.26 -7.25
CA LYS A 17 11.82 -6.52 -6.52
C LYS A 17 12.45 -6.44 -5.14
N LEU A 18 13.57 -5.73 -5.05
CA LEU A 18 14.24 -5.57 -3.75
C LEU A 18 13.35 -4.88 -2.73
N ARG A 19 12.57 -3.90 -3.16
CA ARG A 19 11.66 -3.20 -2.26
C ARG A 19 10.52 -4.11 -1.82
N LEU A 20 10.01 -4.94 -2.72
CA LEU A 20 8.95 -5.89 -2.34
C LEU A 20 9.46 -6.94 -1.37
N GLN A 21 10.73 -7.27 -1.41
CA GLN A 21 11.33 -8.22 -0.48
C GLN A 21 11.59 -7.60 0.89
N GLN A 22 11.65 -6.29 0.98
CA GLN A 22 11.88 -5.59 2.23
C GLN A 22 10.55 -5.42 2.96
N LYS A 23 10.12 -6.46 3.63
CA LYS A 23 8.79 -6.52 4.23
C LYS A 23 8.69 -5.85 5.59
N LEU A 24 9.81 -5.70 6.27
CA LEU A 24 9.85 -5.07 7.59
C LEU A 24 10.33 -3.63 7.46
N ILE A 25 9.56 -2.72 7.99
CA ILE A 25 9.91 -1.31 8.01
C ILE A 25 9.91 -0.87 9.47
N ALA A 26 11.09 -0.70 10.03
CA ALA A 26 11.25 -0.26 11.41
C ALA A 26 11.45 1.24 11.42
N LEU A 27 10.67 1.93 12.21
CA LEU A 27 10.67 3.39 12.24
C LEU A 27 10.70 3.92 13.68
N PRO A 28 11.51 4.95 13.94
CA PRO A 28 11.35 5.68 15.20
C PRO A 28 10.05 6.48 15.20
N VAL A 29 9.52 6.69 16.39
CA VAL A 29 8.35 7.56 16.58
C VAL A 29 8.60 8.91 15.93
N GLY A 30 7.62 9.44 15.24
CA GLY A 30 7.68 10.75 14.59
C GLY A 30 8.17 10.73 13.15
N ASN A 31 8.74 9.62 12.71
CA ASN A 31 9.20 9.48 11.32
C ASN A 31 8.04 9.21 10.38
N SER A 32 8.35 9.16 9.09
CA SER A 32 7.36 8.90 8.05
C SER A 32 7.82 7.74 7.19
N ALA A 33 6.87 7.04 6.60
CA ALA A 33 7.14 5.95 5.67
C ALA A 33 6.16 5.99 4.52
N LYS A 34 6.60 5.44 3.39
CA LYS A 34 5.73 5.23 2.24
C LYS A 34 5.70 3.75 1.92
N LEU A 35 4.50 3.21 1.86
CA LEU A 35 4.29 1.82 1.51
C LEU A 35 3.86 1.78 0.06
N ASP A 36 4.70 1.21 -0.79
CA ASP A 36 4.54 1.31 -2.24
C ASP A 36 4.00 0.00 -2.80
N CYS A 37 2.84 0.08 -3.42
CA CYS A 37 2.21 -1.03 -4.12
C CYS A 37 1.91 -0.66 -5.56
N SER A 38 2.74 0.18 -6.16
CA SER A 38 2.53 0.60 -7.54
C SER A 38 2.45 -0.59 -8.47
N ALA A 39 1.52 -0.53 -9.39
CA ALA A 39 1.21 -1.64 -10.26
C ALA A 39 0.71 -1.15 -11.60
N ASP A 40 0.88 -2.01 -12.61
CA ASP A 40 0.30 -1.83 -13.94
C ASP A 40 -0.81 -2.83 -14.15
N GLY A 41 -1.66 -2.53 -15.10
CA GLY A 41 -2.73 -3.40 -15.55
C GLY A 41 -3.65 -2.61 -16.45
N TYR A 42 -4.48 -3.32 -17.20
CA TYR A 42 -5.48 -2.65 -18.02
C TYR A 42 -6.76 -3.47 -18.04
N PRO A 43 -7.87 -2.90 -17.66
CA PRO A 43 -8.06 -1.52 -17.17
C PRO A 43 -7.27 -1.24 -15.91
N ARG A 44 -7.04 0.05 -15.66
CA ARG A 44 -6.23 0.50 -14.53
C ARG A 44 -6.73 -0.14 -13.23
N PRO A 45 -5.83 -0.81 -12.47
CA PRO A 45 -6.29 -1.52 -11.28
C PRO A 45 -6.71 -0.58 -10.15
N TRP A 46 -7.60 -1.07 -9.32
CA TRP A 46 -7.97 -0.45 -8.05
C TRP A 46 -7.03 -0.93 -6.97
N VAL A 47 -6.81 -0.12 -5.96
CA VAL A 47 -6.04 -0.53 -4.80
C VAL A 47 -6.88 -0.36 -3.55
N ALA A 48 -6.86 -1.38 -2.70
CA ALA A 48 -7.48 -1.32 -1.39
C ALA A 48 -6.41 -1.61 -0.35
N TRP A 49 -6.42 -0.84 0.71
CA TRP A 49 -5.46 -0.98 1.79
C TRP A 49 -6.12 -1.55 3.04
N TYR A 50 -5.37 -2.39 3.74
CA TYR A 50 -5.83 -3.03 4.97
C TYR A 50 -4.76 -2.90 6.02
N LYS A 51 -5.18 -2.78 7.26
CA LYS A 51 -4.27 -2.83 8.42
C LYS A 51 -4.73 -3.95 9.32
N ASN A 52 -3.84 -4.92 9.56
CA ASN A 52 -4.13 -6.09 10.38
C ASN A 52 -5.40 -6.82 9.92
N GLY A 53 -5.58 -6.91 8.59
CA GLY A 53 -6.70 -7.62 8.00
C GLY A 53 -8.01 -6.85 7.92
N LYS A 54 -8.04 -5.62 8.40
CA LYS A 54 -9.24 -4.79 8.37
C LYS A 54 -9.06 -3.65 7.39
N PRO A 55 -10.13 -3.22 6.71
CA PRO A 55 -10.01 -2.08 5.81
C PRO A 55 -9.38 -0.90 6.54
N PHE A 56 -8.37 -0.32 5.90
CA PHE A 56 -7.66 0.81 6.49
C PHE A 56 -8.35 2.09 6.08
N THR A 57 -8.83 2.81 7.06
CA THR A 57 -9.45 4.10 6.83
C THR A 57 -8.43 5.18 7.11
N GLU A 58 -8.70 6.37 6.60
CA GLU A 58 -7.82 7.49 6.80
C GLU A 58 -7.62 7.76 8.28
N ARG A 59 -6.38 8.03 8.64
CA ARG A 59 -6.04 8.50 9.95
C ARG A 59 -5.23 9.77 9.84
N ARG A 60 -4.98 10.41 10.96
CA ARG A 60 -4.14 11.59 10.97
C ARG A 60 -2.77 11.28 10.37
N GLY A 61 -2.37 12.08 9.39
CA GLY A 61 -1.10 11.90 8.72
C GLY A 61 -1.12 10.95 7.54
N SER A 62 -2.21 10.21 7.33
CA SER A 62 -2.31 9.35 6.16
C SER A 62 -2.97 10.11 5.01
N SER A 63 -2.77 9.59 3.80
CA SER A 63 -3.34 10.21 2.61
C SER A 63 -4.17 9.23 1.79
N LEU A 64 -4.75 8.24 2.43
CA LEU A 64 -5.55 7.23 1.74
C LEU A 64 -7.00 7.71 1.62
N TYR A 65 -7.34 8.24 0.46
CA TYR A 65 -8.72 8.64 0.20
C TYR A 65 -9.10 8.53 -1.27
N LEU A 66 -8.23 7.97 -2.11
CA LEU A 66 -8.54 7.76 -3.52
C LEU A 66 -8.26 6.32 -3.88
N ASP A 67 -9.12 5.80 -4.74
CA ASP A 67 -9.01 4.39 -5.15
C ASP A 67 -7.76 4.09 -5.95
N TRP A 68 -7.11 5.11 -6.47
CA TRP A 68 -5.91 4.96 -7.28
C TRP A 68 -4.63 5.13 -6.48
N LYS A 69 -4.72 5.26 -5.17
CA LYS A 69 -3.55 5.51 -4.33
C LYS A 69 -2.76 4.23 -4.13
N TYR A 70 -1.79 4.02 -4.98
CA TYR A 70 -0.90 2.86 -4.87
C TYR A 70 0.15 3.02 -3.77
N VAL A 71 0.39 4.24 -3.32
CA VAL A 71 1.38 4.51 -2.28
C VAL A 71 0.65 5.06 -1.06
N LEU A 72 0.79 4.34 0.06
CA LEU A 72 0.22 4.79 1.32
C LEU A 72 1.31 5.50 2.12
N ALA A 73 1.08 6.76 2.43
CA ALA A 73 2.02 7.56 3.21
C ALA A 73 1.59 7.57 4.68
N LEU A 74 2.48 7.15 5.56
CA LEU A 74 2.28 7.22 7.00
C LEU A 74 3.19 8.33 7.52
N LYS A 75 2.61 9.34 8.14
CA LYS A 75 3.35 10.50 8.65
C LYS A 75 3.22 10.58 10.15
N ASP A 76 4.27 11.07 10.81
CA ASP A 76 4.27 11.27 12.25
C ASP A 76 3.83 10.01 12.99
N VAL A 77 4.50 8.90 12.68
CA VAL A 77 4.07 7.60 13.20
C VAL A 77 4.18 7.54 14.72
N VAL A 78 3.24 6.83 15.29
CA VAL A 78 3.17 6.56 16.74
C VAL A 78 3.10 5.06 16.95
N PRO A 79 3.39 4.57 18.17
CA PRO A 79 3.41 3.11 18.39
C PRO A 79 2.14 2.38 17.97
N SER A 80 0.98 3.02 18.04
CA SER A 80 -0.27 2.39 17.60
C SER A 80 -0.35 2.19 16.09
N ASP A 81 0.57 2.77 15.33
CA ASP A 81 0.64 2.54 13.89
C ASP A 81 1.34 1.23 13.53
N THR A 82 1.96 0.59 14.50
CA THR A 82 2.59 -0.72 14.29
C THR A 82 1.55 -1.73 13.81
N GLY A 83 1.90 -2.49 12.79
CA GLY A 83 1.01 -3.51 12.28
C GLY A 83 1.37 -3.94 10.88
N THR A 84 0.58 -4.87 10.36
CA THR A 84 0.72 -5.36 8.99
C THR A 84 -0.20 -4.57 8.08
N TYR A 85 0.40 -3.91 7.10
CA TYR A 85 -0.35 -3.15 6.10
C TYR A 85 -0.32 -3.91 4.79
N SER A 86 -1.48 -4.18 4.24
CA SER A 86 -1.60 -4.96 3.02
C SER A 86 -2.30 -4.14 1.95
N CYS A 87 -1.83 -4.29 0.72
CA CYS A 87 -2.53 -3.74 -0.43
C CYS A 87 -3.11 -4.88 -1.26
N ASN A 88 -4.30 -4.67 -1.79
CA ASN A 88 -4.90 -5.56 -2.76
C ASN A 88 -5.14 -4.74 -4.01
N VAL A 89 -4.51 -5.14 -5.10
CA VAL A 89 -4.56 -4.43 -6.37
C VAL A 89 -5.28 -5.32 -7.36
N SER A 90 -6.37 -4.83 -7.92
CA SER A 90 -7.24 -5.68 -8.73
C SER A 90 -7.83 -4.96 -9.93
N ASN A 91 -8.12 -5.73 -10.97
CA ASN A 91 -9.03 -5.35 -12.03
C ASN A 91 -9.87 -6.58 -12.37
N TYR A 92 -10.68 -6.51 -13.43
CA TYR A 92 -11.59 -7.64 -13.70
C TYR A 92 -10.84 -8.90 -14.16
N LEU A 93 -9.56 -8.80 -14.47
CA LEU A 93 -8.77 -9.94 -14.92
C LEU A 93 -8.05 -10.67 -13.79
N GLY A 94 -8.00 -10.07 -12.61
CA GLY A 94 -7.33 -10.71 -11.49
C GLY A 94 -6.91 -9.72 -10.41
N TRP A 95 -6.15 -10.23 -9.47
CA TRP A 95 -5.71 -9.43 -8.34
C TRP A 95 -4.37 -9.93 -7.82
N ILE A 96 -3.64 -9.01 -7.19
CA ILE A 96 -2.38 -9.30 -6.52
C ILE A 96 -2.40 -8.58 -5.18
N ASN A 97 -1.63 -9.08 -4.23
CA ASN A 97 -1.52 -8.40 -2.95
C ASN A 97 -0.08 -8.42 -2.47
N HIS A 98 0.20 -7.56 -1.51
CA HIS A 98 1.48 -7.49 -0.87
C HIS A 98 1.30 -6.90 0.51
N SER A 99 2.15 -7.32 1.45
CA SER A 99 2.08 -6.86 2.83
C SER A 99 3.40 -6.32 3.29
N TYR A 100 3.35 -5.24 4.06
CA TYR A 100 4.49 -4.67 4.77
C TYR A 100 4.18 -4.71 6.26
N TYR A 101 5.16 -5.05 7.06
CA TYR A 101 5.04 -4.93 8.50
C TYR A 101 5.77 -3.67 8.95
N VAL A 102 5.02 -2.78 9.59
CA VAL A 102 5.57 -1.52 10.11
C VAL A 102 5.71 -1.67 11.61
N ASP A 103 6.93 -1.46 12.10
CA ASP A 103 7.26 -1.54 13.51
C ASP A 103 7.73 -0.16 13.96
N VAL A 104 6.88 0.52 14.72
CA VAL A 104 7.18 1.84 15.24
C VAL A 104 7.73 1.67 16.66
N HIS A 105 8.94 2.14 16.88
CA HIS A 105 9.62 1.96 18.15
C HIS A 105 10.10 3.30 18.70
N GLY A 106 10.44 3.28 19.98
CA GLY A 106 10.89 4.45 20.67
C GLY A 106 9.84 4.97 21.63
N LYS A 107 10.15 6.09 22.28
CA LYS A 107 9.28 6.70 23.27
C LYS A 107 8.75 8.00 22.75
N VAL A 108 7.52 8.30 23.14
CA VAL A 108 6.95 9.61 22.92
C VAL A 108 7.29 10.43 24.17
N PHE A 109 8.07 11.49 24.00
CA PHE A 109 8.39 12.39 25.08
C PHE A 109 7.40 13.54 25.09
N ILE A 110 6.88 13.80 26.23
CA ILE A 110 5.90 14.86 26.41
C ILE A 110 6.55 16.01 27.16
#